data_cbac6e5776b7e85622f0e08e4eea79dc
#
_entry.id   cbac6e5776b7e85622f0e08e4eea79dc
#
_cell.length_a   1.000
_cell.length_b   1.000
_cell.length_c   1.000
_cell.angle_alpha   90.00
_cell.angle_beta   90.00
_cell.angle_gamma   90.00
#
_symmetry.space_group_name_H-M   'P 1'
#
loop_
_entity.id
_entity.type
_entity.pdbx_description
1 polymer ?
#
loop_
_entity_poly.entity_id
_entity_poly.type
_entity_poly.pdbx_seq_one_letter_code
_entity_poly.pdbx_strand_id
1 'polypeptide(L)'
;MHILVDGHNLIPKLRGLSLRAMDDEMKLVDLLQFFSRVRRTKVEVFFDGAPPGQSGTRSFGTIQAHFVRIVQTADEAIRLKLDQLGPLAREVLVITSDHRVQAEARAHKAKFLDSELFAKELMEMQPPVNEPAPSAPKKPVKAPPAQPKPPGEVARSGIQPKLSPDEVAEWMALFQDKKKTGK
;
A
#
# COMPACT_ATOMS: atom_id res chain seq x y z
N MET A 1 -5.37 -15.07 18.76
CA MET A 1 -5.72 -13.65 18.97
C MET A 1 -5.95 -13.01 17.61
N HIS A 2 -6.92 -12.12 17.48
CA HIS A 2 -7.24 -11.41 16.25
C HIS A 2 -7.10 -9.91 16.51
N ILE A 3 -6.40 -9.18 15.65
CA ILE A 3 -6.13 -7.75 15.78
C ILE A 3 -6.77 -7.00 14.64
N LEU A 4 -7.52 -5.95 14.95
CA LEU A 4 -8.03 -4.97 14.00
C LEU A 4 -7.22 -3.68 14.16
N VAL A 5 -6.68 -3.15 13.08
CA VAL A 5 -5.81 -1.98 13.09
C VAL A 5 -6.45 -0.86 12.29
N ASP A 6 -6.57 0.30 12.88
CA ASP A 6 -6.85 1.55 12.19
C ASP A 6 -5.55 2.05 11.56
N GLY A 7 -5.42 1.86 10.23
CA GLY A 7 -4.17 2.11 9.51
C GLY A 7 -3.78 3.58 9.51
N HIS A 8 -4.73 4.47 9.21
CA HIS A 8 -4.46 5.90 9.14
C HIS A 8 -4.21 6.54 10.51
N ASN A 9 -4.71 5.94 11.57
CA ASN A 9 -4.41 6.36 12.93
C ASN A 9 -3.02 5.87 13.40
N LEU A 10 -2.56 4.73 12.88
CA LEU A 10 -1.28 4.13 13.25
C LEU A 10 -0.10 4.70 12.44
N ILE A 11 -0.26 4.96 11.14
CA ILE A 11 0.80 5.46 10.24
C ILE A 11 1.56 6.66 10.83
N PRO A 12 0.90 7.73 11.34
CA PRO A 12 1.61 8.91 11.85
C PRO A 12 2.41 8.66 13.14
N LYS A 13 2.17 7.52 13.80
CA LYS A 13 2.86 7.13 15.04
C LYS A 13 4.14 6.34 14.76
N LEU A 14 4.35 5.92 13.53
CA LEU A 14 5.53 5.18 13.08
C LEU A 14 6.58 6.12 12.49
N ARG A 15 7.83 5.97 12.91
CA ARG A 15 8.92 6.78 12.37
C ARG A 15 9.15 6.47 10.89
N GLY A 16 9.24 7.50 10.07
CA GLY A 16 9.51 7.36 8.63
C GLY A 16 8.29 7.05 7.77
N LEU A 17 7.10 6.99 8.35
CA LEU A 17 5.83 6.89 7.65
C LEU A 17 5.04 8.20 7.78
N SER A 18 4.29 8.54 6.73
CA SER A 18 3.41 9.71 6.74
C SER A 18 2.17 9.43 5.87
N LEU A 19 1.05 10.06 6.17
CA LEU A 19 -0.17 9.93 5.34
C LEU A 19 -0.07 10.60 3.95
N ARG A 20 1.07 11.19 3.62
CA ARG A 20 1.28 11.92 2.36
C ARG A 20 1.90 11.07 1.26
N ALA A 21 2.59 9.99 1.60
CA ALA A 21 3.22 9.11 0.65
C ALA A 21 2.30 7.93 0.33
N MET A 22 2.04 7.70 -0.96
CA MET A 22 1.15 6.60 -1.42
C MET A 22 1.68 5.21 -1.02
N ASP A 23 2.98 5.10 -0.71
CA ASP A 23 3.61 3.82 -0.36
C ASP A 23 3.53 3.50 1.14
N ASP A 24 3.10 4.43 1.99
CA ASP A 24 3.18 4.26 3.44
C ASP A 24 2.15 3.26 3.97
N GLU A 25 1.00 3.13 3.30
CA GLU A 25 0.05 2.05 3.58
C GLU A 25 0.68 0.67 3.35
N MET A 26 1.42 0.51 2.24
CA MET A 26 2.08 -0.76 1.93
C MET A 26 3.24 -1.05 2.89
N LYS A 27 4.01 -0.03 3.28
CA LYS A 27 5.06 -0.17 4.31
C LYS A 27 4.46 -0.61 5.65
N LEU A 28 3.31 -0.04 6.03
CA LEU A 28 2.60 -0.48 7.22
C LEU A 28 2.16 -1.94 7.10
N VAL A 29 1.62 -2.35 5.94
CA VAL A 29 1.24 -3.75 5.69
C VAL A 29 2.45 -4.68 5.85
N ASP A 30 3.63 -4.32 5.35
CA ASP A 30 4.86 -5.12 5.48
C ASP A 30 5.30 -5.26 6.95
N LEU A 31 5.23 -4.17 7.72
CA LEU A 31 5.51 -4.19 9.17
C LEU A 31 4.53 -5.10 9.92
N LEU A 32 3.25 -4.98 9.60
CA LEU A 32 2.20 -5.82 10.21
C LEU A 32 2.35 -7.30 9.81
N GLN A 33 2.81 -7.60 8.59
CA GLN A 33 3.12 -8.97 8.18
C GLN A 33 4.24 -9.58 9.01
N PHE A 34 5.32 -8.83 9.25
CA PHE A 34 6.39 -9.29 10.11
C PHE A 34 5.88 -9.57 11.52
N PHE A 35 5.16 -8.61 12.11
CA PHE A 35 4.53 -8.73 13.43
C PHE A 35 3.61 -9.97 13.51
N SER A 36 2.70 -10.11 12.55
CA SER A 36 1.73 -11.21 12.48
C SER A 36 2.41 -12.58 12.46
N ARG A 37 3.53 -12.71 11.72
CA ARG A 37 4.32 -13.95 11.66
C ARG A 37 5.00 -14.25 12.99
N VAL A 38 5.64 -13.25 13.60
CA VAL A 38 6.35 -13.42 14.88
C VAL A 38 5.39 -13.76 16.00
N ARG A 39 4.26 -13.05 16.09
CA ARG A 39 3.25 -13.23 17.14
C ARG A 39 2.24 -14.34 16.84
N ARG A 40 2.27 -14.93 15.65
CA ARG A 40 1.30 -15.94 15.17
C ARG A 40 -0.14 -15.47 15.35
N THR A 41 -0.42 -14.24 14.91
CA THR A 41 -1.67 -13.53 15.14
C THR A 41 -2.30 -13.12 13.82
N LYS A 42 -3.62 -13.27 13.66
CA LYS A 42 -4.34 -12.73 12.52
C LYS A 42 -4.47 -11.22 12.66
N VAL A 43 -4.12 -10.46 11.62
CA VAL A 43 -4.24 -9.00 11.61
C VAL A 43 -5.09 -8.57 10.42
N GLU A 44 -6.03 -7.69 10.67
CA GLU A 44 -6.81 -6.98 9.65
C GLU A 44 -6.56 -5.48 9.83
N VAL A 45 -6.14 -4.80 8.77
CA VAL A 45 -5.89 -3.36 8.77
C VAL A 45 -6.89 -2.64 7.89
N PHE A 46 -7.38 -1.50 8.33
CA PHE A 46 -8.37 -0.69 7.66
C PHE A 46 -7.75 0.65 7.24
N PHE A 47 -7.86 0.98 5.96
CA PHE A 47 -7.43 2.24 5.39
C PHE A 47 -8.66 2.93 4.80
N ASP A 48 -8.93 4.17 5.18
CA ASP A 48 -10.00 4.97 4.60
C ASP A 48 -9.54 5.77 3.38
N GLY A 49 -10.48 6.41 2.69
CA GLY A 49 -10.15 7.29 1.58
C GLY A 49 -9.71 6.60 0.29
N ALA A 50 -9.94 5.30 0.13
CA ALA A 50 -9.60 4.60 -1.10
C ALA A 50 -10.31 5.20 -2.33
N PRO A 51 -9.58 5.52 -3.42
CA PRO A 51 -10.17 6.04 -4.64
C PRO A 51 -11.18 5.06 -5.27
N PRO A 52 -12.12 5.56 -6.10
CA PRO A 52 -13.01 4.69 -6.86
C PRO A 52 -12.25 3.63 -7.66
N GLY A 53 -12.69 2.37 -7.56
CA GLY A 53 -12.04 1.23 -8.22
C GLY A 53 -10.83 0.65 -7.47
N GLN A 54 -10.34 1.29 -6.42
CA GLN A 54 -9.25 0.76 -5.59
C GLN A 54 -9.69 0.26 -4.22
N SER A 55 -10.97 0.46 -3.87
CA SER A 55 -11.57 -0.06 -2.64
C SER A 55 -11.74 -1.58 -2.68
N GLY A 56 -11.76 -2.19 -1.51
CA GLY A 56 -11.97 -3.62 -1.33
C GLY A 56 -10.99 -4.25 -0.36
N THR A 57 -11.13 -5.55 -0.16
CA THR A 57 -10.23 -6.32 0.71
C THR A 57 -9.15 -6.98 -0.13
N ARG A 58 -7.89 -6.83 0.30
CA ARG A 58 -6.73 -7.48 -0.31
C ARG A 58 -6.01 -8.30 0.75
N SER A 59 -5.56 -9.49 0.37
CA SER A 59 -4.81 -10.37 1.25
C SER A 59 -3.31 -10.26 0.95
N PHE A 60 -2.53 -10.01 2.00
CA PHE A 60 -1.09 -9.93 1.96
C PHE A 60 -0.53 -10.97 2.96
N GLY A 61 -0.38 -12.20 2.50
CA GLY A 61 0.03 -13.31 3.36
C GLY A 61 -0.93 -13.52 4.54
N THR A 62 -0.47 -13.21 5.74
CA THR A 62 -1.25 -13.34 6.98
C THR A 62 -2.10 -12.11 7.31
N ILE A 63 -2.00 -11.04 6.52
CA ILE A 63 -2.71 -9.78 6.70
C ILE A 63 -3.89 -9.68 5.74
N GLN A 64 -5.01 -9.15 6.22
CA GLN A 64 -6.09 -8.65 5.38
C GLN A 64 -6.12 -7.13 5.46
N ALA A 65 -5.92 -6.46 4.33
CA ALA A 65 -6.03 -5.00 4.23
C ALA A 65 -7.37 -4.63 3.58
N HIS A 66 -8.13 -3.81 4.26
CA HIS A 66 -9.43 -3.31 3.84
C HIS A 66 -9.27 -1.85 3.41
N PHE A 67 -9.38 -1.59 2.12
CA PHE A 67 -9.36 -0.25 1.54
C PHE A 67 -10.80 0.26 1.45
N VAL A 68 -11.16 1.13 2.36
CA VAL A 68 -12.53 1.62 2.54
C VAL A 68 -12.76 2.83 1.63
N ARG A 69 -13.91 2.89 0.97
CA ARG A 69 -14.27 4.00 0.07
C ARG A 69 -14.31 5.32 0.83
N ILE A 70 -14.10 6.44 0.11
CA ILE A 70 -14.16 7.81 0.64
C ILE A 70 -15.50 8.12 1.37
N VAL A 71 -16.59 7.46 0.99
CA VAL A 71 -17.92 7.66 1.60
C VAL A 71 -18.08 6.97 2.96
N GLN A 72 -17.16 6.05 3.30
CA GLN A 72 -17.17 5.26 4.52
C GLN A 72 -15.85 5.46 5.25
N THR A 73 -15.87 5.55 6.56
CA THR A 73 -14.65 5.70 7.36
C THR A 73 -14.10 4.33 7.81
N ALA A 74 -12.80 4.29 8.13
CA ALA A 74 -12.19 3.12 8.76
C ALA A 74 -12.90 2.77 10.08
N ASP A 75 -13.33 3.77 10.84
CA ASP A 75 -14.10 3.61 12.08
C ASP A 75 -15.37 2.80 11.86
N GLU A 76 -16.15 3.18 10.85
CA GLU A 76 -17.37 2.47 10.47
C GLU A 76 -17.10 1.03 10.03
N ALA A 77 -16.02 0.82 9.28
CA ALA A 77 -15.63 -0.49 8.83
C ALA A 77 -15.19 -1.39 10.00
N ILE A 78 -14.46 -0.84 10.98
CA ILE A 78 -14.09 -1.55 12.21
C ILE A 78 -15.33 -1.89 13.04
N ARG A 79 -16.27 -0.94 13.20
CA ARG A 79 -17.54 -1.18 13.90
C ARG A 79 -18.32 -2.32 13.25
N LEU A 80 -18.53 -2.26 11.93
CA LEU A 80 -19.23 -3.32 11.19
C LEU A 80 -18.53 -4.67 11.33
N LYS A 81 -17.19 -4.67 11.40
CA LYS A 81 -16.44 -5.90 11.62
C LYS A 81 -16.66 -6.46 13.02
N LEU A 82 -16.71 -5.62 14.03
CA LEU A 82 -17.04 -6.03 15.42
C LEU A 82 -18.47 -6.56 15.52
N ASP A 83 -19.43 -5.92 14.86
CA ASP A 83 -20.82 -6.39 14.75
C ASP A 83 -20.88 -7.80 14.13
N GLN A 84 -20.16 -8.01 13.02
CA GLN A 84 -20.09 -9.32 12.33
C GLN A 84 -19.49 -10.41 13.20
N LEU A 85 -18.50 -10.07 14.01
CA LEU A 85 -17.85 -11.03 14.92
C LEU A 85 -18.75 -11.38 16.12
N GLY A 86 -19.69 -10.51 16.49
CA GLY A 86 -20.62 -10.73 17.57
C GLY A 86 -19.91 -11.15 18.88
N PRO A 87 -20.23 -12.32 19.47
CA PRO A 87 -19.60 -12.78 20.70
C PRO A 87 -18.08 -12.99 20.60
N LEU A 88 -17.53 -13.24 19.39
CA LEU A 88 -16.10 -13.43 19.16
C LEU A 88 -15.32 -12.12 19.25
N ALA A 89 -15.98 -10.96 19.24
CA ALA A 89 -15.35 -9.66 19.40
C ALA A 89 -14.56 -9.56 20.73
N ARG A 90 -14.90 -10.33 21.76
CA ARG A 90 -14.17 -10.39 23.04
C ARG A 90 -12.73 -10.88 22.91
N GLU A 91 -12.42 -11.64 21.85
CA GLU A 91 -11.06 -12.15 21.57
C GLU A 91 -10.27 -11.22 20.66
N VAL A 92 -10.88 -10.10 20.27
CA VAL A 92 -10.29 -9.11 19.36
C VAL A 92 -9.58 -8.02 20.16
N LEU A 93 -8.44 -7.59 19.64
CA LEU A 93 -7.72 -6.39 20.05
C LEU A 93 -7.83 -5.34 18.94
N VAL A 94 -8.41 -4.19 19.26
CA VAL A 94 -8.50 -3.04 18.35
C VAL A 94 -7.37 -2.08 18.61
N ILE A 95 -6.64 -1.69 17.58
CA ILE A 95 -5.52 -0.73 17.66
C ILE A 95 -6.00 0.61 17.10
N THR A 96 -6.19 1.58 17.96
CA THR A 96 -6.60 2.95 17.59
C THR A 96 -6.39 3.92 18.75
N SER A 97 -6.05 5.17 18.44
CA SER A 97 -6.10 6.29 19.40
C SER A 97 -7.39 7.10 19.28
N ASP A 98 -8.29 6.74 18.36
CA ASP A 98 -9.59 7.40 18.25
C ASP A 98 -10.55 6.92 19.35
N HIS A 99 -11.02 7.87 20.17
CA HIS A 99 -11.91 7.60 21.29
C HIS A 99 -13.27 7.03 20.86
N ARG A 100 -13.74 7.34 19.64
CA ARG A 100 -14.99 6.79 19.10
C ARG A 100 -14.83 5.29 18.84
N VAL A 101 -13.78 4.92 18.15
CA VAL A 101 -13.45 3.51 17.87
C VAL A 101 -13.18 2.74 19.17
N GLN A 102 -12.50 3.36 20.14
CA GLN A 102 -12.31 2.77 21.46
C GLN A 102 -13.64 2.54 22.20
N ALA A 103 -14.59 3.48 22.08
CA ALA A 103 -15.93 3.33 22.66
C ALA A 103 -16.71 2.17 22.00
N GLU A 104 -16.63 2.06 20.68
CA GLU A 104 -17.23 0.94 19.93
C GLU A 104 -16.60 -0.40 20.33
N ALA A 105 -15.28 -0.47 20.46
CA ALA A 105 -14.61 -1.67 20.95
C ALA A 105 -15.12 -2.10 22.33
N ARG A 106 -15.27 -1.14 23.26
CA ARG A 106 -15.84 -1.41 24.59
C ARG A 106 -17.28 -1.90 24.54
N ALA A 107 -18.12 -1.29 23.69
CA ALA A 107 -19.52 -1.70 23.52
C ALA A 107 -19.64 -3.17 23.08
N HIS A 108 -18.71 -3.61 22.21
CA HIS A 108 -18.62 -5.01 21.75
C HIS A 108 -17.79 -5.91 22.68
N LYS A 109 -17.35 -5.41 23.84
CA LYS A 109 -16.50 -6.13 24.80
C LYS A 109 -15.14 -6.57 24.21
N ALA A 110 -14.71 -5.93 23.12
CA ALA A 110 -13.38 -6.09 22.56
C ALA A 110 -12.34 -5.34 23.39
N LYS A 111 -11.11 -5.82 23.36
CA LYS A 111 -9.98 -5.09 23.93
C LYS A 111 -9.53 -4.00 22.97
N PHE A 112 -8.93 -2.94 23.49
CA PHE A 112 -8.29 -1.94 22.63
C PHE A 112 -6.94 -1.54 23.20
N LEU A 113 -6.06 -1.08 22.31
CA LEU A 113 -4.73 -0.57 22.63
C LEU A 113 -4.53 0.71 21.82
N ASP A 114 -3.91 1.68 22.45
CA ASP A 114 -3.56 2.94 21.82
C ASP A 114 -2.52 2.74 20.71
N SER A 115 -2.69 3.44 19.57
CA SER A 115 -1.81 3.32 18.41
C SER A 115 -0.36 3.70 18.72
N GLU A 116 -0.11 4.62 19.66
CA GLU A 116 1.26 4.99 20.05
C GLU A 116 1.98 3.86 20.77
N LEU A 117 1.26 3.15 21.65
CA LEU A 117 1.82 2.01 22.36
C LEU A 117 2.11 0.85 21.41
N PHE A 118 1.20 0.60 20.48
CA PHE A 118 1.40 -0.44 19.49
C PHE A 118 2.52 -0.09 18.49
N ALA A 119 2.64 1.19 18.10
CA ALA A 119 3.74 1.65 17.25
C ALA A 119 5.10 1.42 17.92
N LYS A 120 5.23 1.65 19.22
CA LYS A 120 6.46 1.34 19.97
C LYS A 120 6.78 -0.15 19.89
N GLU A 121 5.81 -1.02 20.14
CA GLU A 121 5.99 -2.48 20.05
C GLU A 121 6.43 -2.90 18.63
N LEU A 122 5.81 -2.35 17.58
CA LEU A 122 6.20 -2.63 16.20
C LEU A 122 7.63 -2.21 15.89
N MET A 123 8.05 -1.03 16.38
CA MET A 123 9.41 -0.52 16.15
C MET A 123 10.48 -1.32 16.91
N GLU A 124 10.17 -1.78 18.12
CA GLU A 124 11.07 -2.63 18.92
C GLU A 124 11.23 -4.03 18.33
N MET A 125 10.20 -4.53 17.64
CA MET A 125 10.22 -5.84 17.00
C MET A 125 10.93 -5.86 15.65
N GLN A 126 11.19 -4.71 15.02
CA GLN A 126 11.93 -4.67 13.77
C GLN A 126 13.35 -5.22 14.01
N PRO A 127 13.83 -6.15 13.16
CA PRO A 127 15.25 -6.45 13.18
C PRO A 127 16.01 -5.13 12.96
N PRO A 128 17.16 -4.92 13.60
CA PRO A 128 17.95 -3.72 13.37
C PRO A 128 18.07 -3.54 11.87
N VAL A 129 17.64 -2.38 11.37
CA VAL A 129 17.71 -2.07 9.94
C VAL A 129 19.18 -2.15 9.61
N ASN A 130 19.59 -3.26 9.01
CA ASN A 130 20.86 -3.29 8.33
C ASN A 130 20.71 -2.22 7.26
N GLU A 131 21.34 -1.07 7.47
CA GLU A 131 21.62 -0.15 6.38
C GLU A 131 22.02 -1.00 5.19
N PRO A 132 21.48 -0.78 3.98
CA PRO A 132 21.86 -1.57 2.83
C PRO A 132 23.38 -1.53 2.79
N ALA A 133 24.01 -2.67 3.02
CA ALA A 133 25.46 -2.80 2.92
C ALA A 133 25.83 -2.14 1.57
N PRO A 134 26.83 -1.22 1.54
CA PRO A 134 27.22 -0.58 0.31
C PRO A 134 27.40 -1.70 -0.71
N SER A 135 26.61 -1.64 -1.78
CA SER A 135 26.55 -2.68 -2.81
C SER A 135 27.98 -3.10 -3.15
N ALA A 136 28.35 -4.32 -2.79
CA ALA A 136 29.63 -4.88 -3.15
C ALA A 136 29.81 -4.68 -4.67
N PRO A 137 30.99 -4.25 -5.16
CA PRO A 137 31.19 -4.01 -6.57
C PRO A 137 30.85 -5.29 -7.33
N LYS A 138 29.86 -5.18 -8.23
CA LYS A 138 29.47 -6.28 -9.11
C LYS A 138 30.75 -6.76 -9.80
N LYS A 139 31.20 -7.98 -9.46
CA LYS A 139 32.27 -8.65 -10.22
C LYS A 139 31.85 -8.64 -11.68
N PRO A 140 32.74 -8.29 -12.62
CA PRO A 140 32.40 -8.30 -14.02
C PRO A 140 31.99 -9.72 -14.42
N VAL A 141 30.74 -9.86 -14.83
CA VAL A 141 30.24 -11.10 -15.41
C VAL A 141 31.01 -11.29 -16.71
N LYS A 142 31.82 -12.36 -16.79
CA LYS A 142 32.47 -12.78 -18.03
C LYS A 142 31.39 -12.93 -19.09
N ALA A 143 31.49 -12.12 -20.16
CA ALA A 143 30.65 -12.23 -21.34
C ALA A 143 30.75 -13.64 -21.95
N PRO A 144 29.63 -14.24 -22.37
CA PRO A 144 29.70 -15.47 -23.18
C PRO A 144 30.38 -15.21 -24.52
N PRO A 145 31.03 -16.22 -25.14
CA PRO A 145 31.80 -16.03 -26.36
C PRO A 145 30.90 -15.56 -27.51
N ALA A 146 31.40 -14.58 -28.25
CA ALA A 146 30.75 -13.94 -29.36
C ALA A 146 30.41 -14.94 -30.45
N GLN A 147 29.14 -14.97 -30.89
CA GLN A 147 28.73 -15.57 -32.17
C GLN A 147 29.05 -14.60 -33.30
N PRO A 148 29.47 -15.09 -34.48
CA PRO A 148 29.85 -14.24 -35.60
C PRO A 148 28.68 -13.48 -36.19
N LYS A 149 28.84 -12.17 -36.34
CA LYS A 149 27.88 -11.25 -37.00
C LYS A 149 27.81 -11.51 -38.48
N PRO A 150 26.63 -11.50 -39.14
CA PRO A 150 26.51 -11.32 -40.58
C PRO A 150 26.90 -9.87 -40.96
N PRO A 151 27.46 -9.65 -42.16
CA PRO A 151 27.93 -8.34 -42.56
C PRO A 151 26.83 -7.41 -43.03
N GLY A 152 26.87 -6.17 -42.57
CA GLY A 152 26.25 -5.01 -43.17
C GLY A 152 24.96 -4.51 -42.52
N GLU A 153 25.08 -3.54 -41.61
CA GLU A 153 24.21 -2.37 -41.66
C GLU A 153 24.80 -1.23 -40.81
N VAL A 154 24.85 -0.08 -41.45
CA VAL A 154 25.48 1.17 -41.01
C VAL A 154 24.82 1.78 -39.79
N ALA A 155 25.63 2.39 -38.95
CA ALA A 155 25.32 3.22 -37.83
C ALA A 155 24.15 4.19 -38.09
N ARG A 156 23.13 4.16 -37.21
CA ARG A 156 22.20 5.28 -37.04
C ARG A 156 22.24 5.77 -35.63
N SER A 157 22.89 6.90 -35.48
CA SER A 157 22.84 7.89 -34.44
C SER A 157 21.40 8.14 -33.96
N GLY A 158 21.21 8.21 -32.63
CA GLY A 158 19.92 8.52 -32.01
C GLY A 158 19.44 9.93 -32.35
N ILE A 159 18.32 9.99 -33.05
CA ILE A 159 17.49 11.19 -33.19
C ILE A 159 16.08 10.77 -32.77
N GLN A 160 15.60 11.33 -31.67
CA GLN A 160 14.18 11.29 -31.35
C GLN A 160 13.43 12.00 -32.49
N PRO A 161 12.41 11.41 -33.11
CA PRO A 161 11.65 12.10 -34.13
C PRO A 161 10.87 13.26 -33.48
N LYS A 162 11.30 14.49 -33.70
CA LYS A 162 10.43 15.66 -33.50
C LYS A 162 9.34 15.55 -34.56
N LEU A 163 8.10 15.37 -34.12
CA LEU A 163 6.92 15.47 -34.97
C LEU A 163 7.00 16.78 -35.79
N SER A 164 6.82 16.70 -37.09
CA SER A 164 6.78 17.87 -37.93
C SER A 164 5.52 18.71 -37.64
N PRO A 165 5.54 20.02 -37.92
CA PRO A 165 4.36 20.86 -37.77
C PRO A 165 3.12 20.34 -38.51
N ASP A 166 3.32 19.67 -39.62
CA ASP A 166 2.25 19.09 -40.45
C ASP A 166 1.63 17.87 -39.82
N GLU A 167 2.42 17.00 -39.17
CA GLU A 167 1.91 15.85 -38.41
C GLU A 167 1.13 16.28 -37.16
N VAL A 168 1.54 17.38 -36.53
CA VAL A 168 0.79 17.96 -35.39
C VAL A 168 -0.55 18.53 -35.87
N ALA A 169 -0.60 19.14 -37.03
CA ALA A 169 -1.84 19.68 -37.62
C ALA A 169 -2.82 18.55 -37.98
N GLU A 170 -2.34 17.44 -38.49
CA GLU A 170 -3.14 16.26 -38.84
C GLU A 170 -3.73 15.60 -37.60
N TRP A 171 -2.95 15.48 -36.52
CA TRP A 171 -3.42 15.02 -35.21
C TRP A 171 -4.48 15.92 -34.61
N MET A 172 -4.31 17.24 -34.72
CA MET A 172 -5.32 18.20 -34.24
C MET A 172 -6.64 18.14 -35.01
N ALA A 173 -6.58 17.91 -36.32
CA ALA A 173 -7.79 17.75 -37.16
C ALA A 173 -8.61 16.51 -36.77
N LEU A 174 -7.96 15.40 -36.45
CA LEU A 174 -8.59 14.17 -35.99
C LEU A 174 -9.35 14.33 -34.62
N PHE A 175 -8.89 15.23 -33.77
CA PHE A 175 -9.56 15.51 -32.49
C PHE A 175 -10.73 16.48 -32.61
N GLN A 176 -10.79 17.32 -33.66
CA GLN A 176 -11.87 18.25 -33.87
C GLN A 176 -13.12 17.59 -34.51
N ASP A 177 -12.92 16.54 -35.29
CA ASP A 177 -14.03 15.85 -35.99
C ASP A 177 -14.90 14.98 -35.03
N LYS A 178 -14.32 14.55 -33.89
CA LYS A 178 -15.07 13.78 -32.85
C LYS A 178 -16.07 14.60 -32.04
N LYS A 179 -16.07 15.94 -32.17
CA LYS A 179 -17.02 16.82 -31.44
C LYS A 179 -18.32 17.13 -32.18
N LYS A 180 -18.48 16.69 -33.44
CA LYS A 180 -19.68 17.00 -34.27
C LYS A 180 -20.69 15.87 -34.43
N THR A 181 -20.43 14.68 -33.89
CA THR A 181 -21.40 13.55 -34.00
C THR A 181 -21.94 13.11 -32.64
N GLY A 182 -22.37 14.05 -31.84
CA GLY A 182 -23.06 13.81 -30.56
C GLY A 182 -24.33 14.71 -30.49
N LYS A 183 -25.37 14.33 -31.23
CA LYS A 183 -26.73 14.85 -31.02
C LYS A 183 -27.68 13.68 -31.07
#